data_5bb98bc2a59bda0ae345b095386452c3
#
_entry.id   5bb98bc2a59bda0ae345b095386452c3
#
_cell.length_a   1.000
_cell.length_b   1.000
_cell.length_c   1.000
_cell.angle_alpha   90.00
_cell.angle_beta   90.00
_cell.angle_gamma   90.00
#
_symmetry.space_group_name_H-M   'P 1'
#
loop_
_entity.id
_entity.type
_entity.pdbx_description
1 polymer ?
#
loop_
_entity_poly.entity_id
_entity_poly.type
_entity_poly.pdbx_seq_one_letter_code
_entity_poly.pdbx_strand_id
1 'polypeptide(L)'
;MTNDVILKKVLRYCAYQDRCVQEVRKKLATFDMPDSEKGKILKLLVDEGYLDDERYASTFVRSKIHLKKWGVNKIRMALKMKGISDEIISNALSEIDPDIYREELIKVLKAKKNNETDPYKRRAKLAQYAMQKGYEPGLVWDVIRQMSL
;
A
#
# COMPACT_ATOMS: atom_id res chain seq x y z
N MET A 1 -31.36 -9.90 10.20
CA MET A 1 -30.89 -10.26 8.85
C MET A 1 -30.52 -11.71 8.79
N THR A 2 -30.87 -12.37 7.69
CA THR A 2 -30.42 -13.75 7.45
C THR A 2 -28.96 -13.77 7.01
N ASN A 3 -28.31 -14.93 7.15
CA ASN A 3 -26.94 -15.11 6.69
C ASN A 3 -26.80 -14.85 5.18
N ASP A 4 -27.83 -15.21 4.39
CA ASP A 4 -27.83 -14.95 2.94
C ASP A 4 -27.80 -13.46 2.61
N VAL A 5 -28.56 -12.65 3.35
CA VAL A 5 -28.58 -11.20 3.19
C VAL A 5 -27.23 -10.59 3.54
N ILE A 6 -26.64 -11.07 4.62
CA ILE A 6 -25.30 -10.62 5.06
C ILE A 6 -24.25 -10.99 4.01
N LEU A 7 -24.28 -12.23 3.51
CA LEU A 7 -23.35 -12.66 2.46
C LEU A 7 -23.46 -11.78 1.22
N LYS A 8 -24.67 -11.47 0.77
CA LYS A 8 -24.88 -10.58 -0.38
C LYS A 8 -24.28 -9.19 -0.15
N LYS A 9 -24.44 -8.63 1.04
CA LYS A 9 -23.87 -7.33 1.39
C LYS A 9 -22.35 -7.36 1.38
N VAL A 10 -21.75 -8.43 1.90
CA VAL A 10 -20.30 -8.59 1.93
C VAL A 10 -19.74 -8.79 0.53
N LEU A 11 -20.43 -9.55 -0.32
CA LEU A 11 -20.04 -9.71 -1.73
C LEU A 11 -20.07 -8.38 -2.48
N ARG A 12 -21.06 -7.53 -2.24
CA ARG A 12 -21.07 -6.17 -2.81
C ARG A 12 -19.91 -5.33 -2.31
N TYR A 13 -19.60 -5.45 -1.03
CA TYR A 13 -18.47 -4.75 -0.41
C TYR A 13 -17.16 -5.13 -1.10
N CYS A 14 -16.96 -6.42 -1.39
CA CYS A 14 -15.78 -6.92 -2.10
C CYS A 14 -15.79 -6.51 -3.58
N ALA A 15 -16.96 -6.41 -4.21
CA ALA A 15 -17.09 -6.04 -5.62
C ALA A 15 -16.85 -4.54 -5.86
N TYR A 16 -17.12 -3.72 -4.86
CA TYR A 16 -16.99 -2.27 -4.97
C TYR A 16 -15.53 -1.83 -5.17
N GLN A 17 -14.61 -2.47 -4.46
CA GLN A 17 -13.16 -2.25 -4.62
C GLN A 17 -12.40 -3.44 -4.01
N ASP A 18 -11.12 -3.54 -4.30
CA ASP A 18 -10.26 -4.55 -3.69
C ASP A 18 -10.29 -4.43 -2.17
N ARG A 19 -10.43 -5.59 -1.50
CA ARG A 19 -10.46 -5.69 -0.04
C ARG A 19 -9.47 -6.73 0.44
N CYS A 20 -8.82 -6.47 1.56
CA CYS A 20 -8.04 -7.48 2.24
C CYS A 20 -8.89 -8.21 3.28
N VAL A 21 -8.38 -9.32 3.81
CA VAL A 21 -9.08 -10.15 4.79
C VAL A 21 -9.50 -9.33 6.01
N GLN A 22 -8.61 -8.49 6.53
CA GLN A 22 -8.89 -7.66 7.70
C GLN A 22 -10.09 -6.71 7.48
N GLU A 23 -10.18 -6.11 6.29
CA GLU A 23 -11.27 -5.20 5.96
C GLU A 23 -12.62 -5.91 5.97
N VAL A 24 -12.67 -7.12 5.42
CA VAL A 24 -13.89 -7.92 5.42
C VAL A 24 -14.23 -8.41 6.82
N ARG A 25 -13.22 -8.79 7.60
CA ARG A 25 -13.43 -9.18 9.00
C ARG A 25 -14.05 -8.03 9.81
N LYS A 26 -13.58 -6.82 9.61
CA LYS A 26 -14.15 -5.62 10.23
C LYS A 26 -15.58 -5.35 9.75
N LYS A 27 -15.83 -5.55 8.46
CA LYS A 27 -17.18 -5.41 7.90
C LYS A 27 -18.13 -6.42 8.52
N LEU A 28 -17.73 -7.68 8.64
CA LEU A 28 -18.53 -8.73 9.27
C LEU A 28 -18.82 -8.42 10.74
N ALA A 29 -17.89 -7.77 11.44
CA ALA A 29 -18.08 -7.38 12.83
C ALA A 29 -19.25 -6.38 13.03
N THR A 30 -19.68 -5.69 11.97
CA THR A 30 -20.81 -4.76 12.05
C THR A 30 -22.16 -5.46 12.00
N PHE A 31 -22.20 -6.75 11.70
CA PHE A 31 -23.43 -7.54 11.63
C PHE A 31 -23.62 -8.35 12.90
N ASP A 32 -24.87 -8.50 13.33
CA ASP A 32 -25.22 -9.33 14.47
C ASP A 32 -25.37 -10.79 14.00
N MET A 33 -24.29 -11.56 14.20
CA MET A 33 -24.26 -12.98 13.89
C MET A 33 -23.16 -13.65 14.70
N PRO A 34 -23.24 -14.98 14.93
CA PRO A 34 -22.20 -15.70 15.66
C PRO A 34 -20.85 -15.63 14.95
N ASP A 35 -19.77 -15.61 15.75
CA ASP A 35 -18.42 -15.58 15.20
C ASP A 35 -18.10 -16.79 14.33
N SER A 36 -18.68 -17.96 14.67
CA SER A 36 -18.55 -19.16 13.84
C SER A 36 -19.10 -18.98 12.44
N GLU A 37 -20.22 -18.26 12.31
CA GLU A 37 -20.82 -17.96 11.00
C GLU A 37 -20.01 -16.92 10.23
N LYS A 38 -19.47 -15.92 10.92
CA LYS A 38 -18.53 -14.95 10.33
C LYS A 38 -17.31 -15.65 9.76
N GLY A 39 -16.74 -16.59 10.51
CA GLY A 39 -15.59 -17.38 10.07
C GLY A 39 -15.89 -18.21 8.84
N LYS A 40 -17.09 -18.78 8.73
CA LYS A 40 -17.50 -19.56 7.55
C LYS A 40 -17.61 -18.68 6.31
N ILE A 41 -18.18 -17.49 6.45
CA ILE A 41 -18.29 -16.52 5.35
C ILE A 41 -16.90 -16.11 4.89
N LEU A 42 -16.01 -15.78 5.82
CA LEU A 42 -14.66 -15.37 5.50
C LEU A 42 -13.90 -16.48 4.76
N LYS A 43 -14.01 -17.73 5.25
CA LYS A 43 -13.39 -18.87 4.59
C LYS A 43 -13.91 -19.10 3.19
N LEU A 44 -15.23 -18.97 3.01
CA LEU A 44 -15.86 -19.10 1.70
C LEU A 44 -15.31 -18.07 0.71
N LEU A 45 -15.19 -16.82 1.14
CA LEU A 45 -14.67 -15.73 0.29
C LEU A 45 -13.22 -15.97 -0.12
N VAL A 46 -12.40 -16.48 0.79
CA VAL A 46 -11.01 -16.82 0.49
C VAL A 46 -10.95 -18.02 -0.46
N ASP A 47 -11.69 -19.09 -0.16
CA ASP A 47 -11.68 -20.31 -0.96
C ASP A 47 -12.19 -20.09 -2.38
N GLU A 48 -13.16 -19.19 -2.56
CA GLU A 48 -13.74 -18.86 -3.87
C GLU A 48 -12.98 -17.73 -4.61
N GLY A 49 -11.89 -17.24 -4.01
CA GLY A 49 -11.04 -16.23 -4.66
C GLY A 49 -11.54 -14.80 -4.60
N TYR A 50 -12.58 -14.51 -3.84
CA TYR A 50 -13.04 -13.11 -3.63
C TYR A 50 -12.09 -12.32 -2.76
N LEU A 51 -11.35 -12.99 -1.87
CA LEU A 51 -10.34 -12.40 -0.99
C LEU A 51 -9.01 -13.09 -1.20
N ASP A 52 -7.98 -12.29 -1.43
CA ASP A 52 -6.62 -12.75 -1.66
C ASP A 52 -5.65 -11.64 -1.24
N ASP A 53 -5.05 -11.79 -0.07
CA ASP A 53 -4.13 -10.77 0.46
C ASP A 53 -2.88 -10.61 -0.40
N GLU A 54 -2.41 -11.66 -1.09
CA GLU A 54 -1.28 -11.55 -2.02
C GLU A 54 -1.63 -10.64 -3.21
N ARG A 55 -2.79 -10.87 -3.81
CA ARG A 55 -3.29 -10.02 -4.90
C ARG A 55 -3.50 -8.59 -4.43
N TYR A 56 -4.11 -8.42 -3.24
CA TYR A 56 -4.32 -7.11 -2.64
C TYR A 56 -3.00 -6.37 -2.48
N ALA A 57 -1.98 -7.02 -1.91
CA ALA A 57 -0.68 -6.40 -1.68
C ALA A 57 0.01 -6.02 -2.99
N SER A 58 -0.01 -6.89 -4.00
CA SER A 58 0.61 -6.60 -5.31
C SER A 58 -0.04 -5.41 -5.99
N THR A 59 -1.37 -5.36 -6.00
CA THR A 59 -2.12 -4.24 -6.58
C THR A 59 -1.86 -2.95 -5.81
N PHE A 60 -1.84 -3.03 -4.47
CA PHE A 60 -1.56 -1.88 -3.61
C PHE A 60 -0.18 -1.30 -3.88
N VAL A 61 0.85 -2.15 -3.94
CA VAL A 61 2.23 -1.72 -4.22
C VAL A 61 2.30 -0.98 -5.55
N ARG A 62 1.79 -1.58 -6.62
CA ARG A 62 1.82 -0.96 -7.96
C ARG A 62 1.12 0.40 -7.97
N SER A 63 -0.08 0.45 -7.39
CA SER A 63 -0.88 1.67 -7.34
C SER A 63 -0.16 2.78 -6.58
N LYS A 64 0.39 2.47 -5.40
CA LYS A 64 1.04 3.48 -4.57
C LYS A 64 2.34 3.99 -5.17
N ILE A 65 3.11 3.14 -5.82
CA ILE A 65 4.36 3.55 -6.47
C ILE A 65 4.06 4.45 -7.66
N HIS A 66 3.13 4.06 -8.53
CA HIS A 66 2.90 4.77 -9.80
C HIS A 66 1.94 5.95 -9.67
N LEU A 67 0.86 5.82 -8.91
CA LEU A 67 -0.17 6.85 -8.81
C LEU A 67 0.07 7.83 -7.67
N LYS A 68 0.50 7.35 -6.52
CA LYS A 68 0.72 8.17 -5.34
C LYS A 68 2.18 8.58 -5.14
N LYS A 69 3.09 7.94 -5.87
CA LYS A 69 4.53 8.18 -5.73
C LYS A 69 5.03 7.97 -4.32
N TRP A 70 4.57 6.88 -3.69
CA TRP A 70 5.04 6.47 -2.37
C TRP A 70 6.31 5.64 -2.48
N GLY A 71 7.18 5.76 -1.48
CA GLY A 71 8.30 4.85 -1.31
C GLY A 71 7.92 3.61 -0.52
N VAL A 72 8.81 2.61 -0.55
CA VAL A 72 8.53 1.28 0.04
C VAL A 72 8.30 1.32 1.55
N ASN A 73 8.93 2.24 2.27
CA ASN A 73 8.75 2.31 3.73
C ASN A 73 7.31 2.68 4.11
N LYS A 74 6.72 3.62 3.37
CA LYS A 74 5.32 4.02 3.61
C LYS A 74 4.35 2.93 3.17
N ILE A 75 4.62 2.27 2.04
CA ILE A 75 3.80 1.16 1.54
C ILE A 75 3.81 0.01 2.54
N ARG A 76 4.99 -0.37 3.02
CA ARG A 76 5.15 -1.45 4.01
C ARG A 76 4.33 -1.18 5.26
N MET A 77 4.43 0.03 5.81
CA MET A 77 3.69 0.41 7.01
C MET A 77 2.17 0.36 6.78
N ALA A 78 1.71 0.88 5.65
CA ALA A 78 0.28 0.86 5.31
C ALA A 78 -0.26 -0.57 5.19
N LEU A 79 0.48 -1.47 4.55
CA LEU A 79 0.09 -2.88 4.42
C LEU A 79 0.10 -3.60 5.77
N LYS A 80 1.07 -3.30 6.65
CA LYS A 80 1.07 -3.86 8.01
C LYS A 80 -0.18 -3.43 8.78
N MET A 81 -0.58 -2.19 8.65
CA MET A 81 -1.81 -1.69 9.31
C MET A 81 -3.06 -2.35 8.76
N LYS A 82 -3.02 -2.89 7.56
CA LYS A 82 -4.11 -3.68 6.95
C LYS A 82 -4.07 -5.16 7.37
N GLY A 83 -3.15 -5.53 8.25
CA GLY A 83 -3.04 -6.90 8.71
C GLY A 83 -2.39 -7.87 7.74
N ILE A 84 -1.73 -7.35 6.70
CA ILE A 84 -1.02 -8.19 5.72
C ILE A 84 0.25 -8.73 6.38
N SER A 85 0.56 -10.01 6.16
CA SER A 85 1.75 -10.63 6.73
C SER A 85 3.03 -10.06 6.15
N ASP A 86 4.12 -10.10 6.94
CA ASP A 86 5.43 -9.63 6.48
C ASP A 86 5.92 -10.39 5.25
N GLU A 87 5.63 -11.68 5.16
CA GLU A 87 6.00 -12.49 3.99
C GLU A 87 5.31 -12.00 2.72
N ILE A 88 4.01 -11.76 2.79
CA ILE A 88 3.23 -11.26 1.65
C ILE A 88 3.73 -9.86 1.25
N ILE A 89 3.98 -8.99 2.23
CA ILE A 89 4.50 -7.64 1.97
C ILE A 89 5.86 -7.73 1.26
N SER A 90 6.77 -8.53 1.76
CA SER A 90 8.11 -8.68 1.18
C SER A 90 8.05 -9.21 -0.23
N ASN A 91 7.19 -10.20 -0.49
CA ASN A 91 7.01 -10.75 -1.83
C ASN A 91 6.45 -9.70 -2.80
N ALA A 92 5.46 -8.93 -2.37
CA ALA A 92 4.87 -7.87 -3.19
C ALA A 92 5.90 -6.78 -3.51
N LEU A 93 6.70 -6.37 -2.53
CA LEU A 93 7.74 -5.36 -2.73
C LEU A 93 8.87 -5.87 -3.63
N SER A 94 9.16 -7.18 -3.60
CA SER A 94 10.20 -7.76 -4.45
C SER A 94 9.85 -7.75 -5.94
N GLU A 95 8.59 -7.57 -6.30
CA GLU A 95 8.12 -7.46 -7.68
C GLU A 95 8.44 -6.11 -8.32
N ILE A 96 8.86 -5.12 -7.53
CA ILE A 96 9.16 -3.77 -8.02
C ILE A 96 10.45 -3.81 -8.83
N ASP A 97 10.40 -3.22 -10.04
CA ASP A 97 11.61 -2.99 -10.83
C ASP A 97 12.41 -1.85 -10.18
N PRO A 98 13.66 -2.08 -9.75
CA PRO A 98 14.44 -1.04 -9.08
C PRO A 98 14.68 0.21 -9.94
N ASP A 99 14.82 0.04 -11.26
CA ASP A 99 15.05 1.17 -12.16
C ASP A 99 13.80 2.04 -12.28
N ILE A 100 12.63 1.42 -12.39
CA ILE A 100 11.35 2.12 -12.45
C ILE A 100 11.11 2.86 -11.13
N TYR A 101 11.38 2.19 -10.00
CA TYR A 101 11.24 2.78 -8.68
C TYR A 101 12.12 4.03 -8.54
N ARG A 102 13.36 3.94 -8.97
CA ARG A 102 14.30 5.07 -8.97
C ARG A 102 13.78 6.23 -9.83
N GLU A 103 13.23 5.93 -11.01
CA GLU A 103 12.64 6.92 -11.89
C GLU A 103 11.45 7.64 -11.25
N GLU A 104 10.62 6.93 -10.51
CA GLU A 104 9.51 7.53 -9.77
C GLU A 104 10.00 8.50 -8.70
N LEU A 105 11.07 8.14 -7.99
CA LEU A 105 11.70 9.04 -7.03
C LEU A 105 12.26 10.30 -7.70
N ILE A 106 12.90 10.15 -8.84
CA ILE A 106 13.42 11.29 -9.60
C ILE A 106 12.28 12.24 -9.97
N LYS A 107 11.15 11.71 -10.43
CA LYS A 107 9.96 12.53 -10.74
C LYS A 107 9.47 13.29 -9.51
N VAL A 108 9.44 12.65 -8.34
CA VAL A 108 9.04 13.31 -7.08
C VAL A 108 9.96 14.48 -6.77
N LEU A 109 11.27 14.28 -6.88
CA LEU A 109 12.26 15.31 -6.55
C LEU A 109 12.21 16.47 -7.54
N LYS A 110 12.06 16.18 -8.84
CA LYS A 110 11.97 17.19 -9.87
C LYS A 110 10.69 18.02 -9.77
N ALA A 111 9.58 17.40 -9.37
CA ALA A 111 8.29 18.08 -9.27
C ALA A 111 8.18 18.98 -8.04
N LYS A 112 8.98 18.73 -7.01
CA LYS A 112 8.91 19.50 -5.76
C LYS A 112 9.55 20.87 -5.93
N LYS A 113 8.75 21.91 -5.83
CA LYS A 113 9.23 23.29 -5.84
C LYS A 113 9.87 23.63 -4.50
N ASN A 114 11.01 24.29 -4.56
CA ASN A 114 11.78 24.65 -3.39
C ASN A 114 12.44 26.03 -3.62
N ASN A 115 12.07 27.01 -2.80
CA ASN A 115 12.55 28.38 -2.90
C ASN A 115 13.87 28.60 -2.11
N GLU A 116 14.42 27.56 -1.51
CA GLU A 116 15.64 27.68 -0.74
C GLU A 116 16.84 27.96 -1.66
N THR A 117 17.57 29.03 -1.39
CA THR A 117 18.72 29.46 -2.21
C THR A 117 20.03 28.76 -1.83
N ASP A 118 20.18 28.36 -0.54
CA ASP A 118 21.34 27.63 -0.09
C ASP A 118 21.27 26.20 -0.65
N PRO A 119 22.25 25.76 -1.46
CA PRO A 119 22.22 24.43 -2.05
C PRO A 119 22.15 23.29 -1.02
N TYR A 120 22.84 23.43 0.09
CA TYR A 120 22.85 22.43 1.15
C TYR A 120 21.46 22.29 1.77
N LYS A 121 20.85 23.39 2.16
CA LYS A 121 19.49 23.41 2.74
C LYS A 121 18.46 22.95 1.74
N ARG A 122 18.60 23.32 0.47
CA ARG A 122 17.70 22.88 -0.59
C ARG A 122 17.69 21.37 -0.72
N ARG A 123 18.87 20.74 -0.76
CA ARG A 123 19.00 19.28 -0.83
C ARG A 123 18.40 18.60 0.40
N ALA A 124 18.64 19.15 1.59
CA ALA A 124 18.09 18.61 2.84
C ALA A 124 16.55 18.64 2.84
N LYS A 125 15.93 19.71 2.35
CA LYS A 125 14.48 19.83 2.24
C LYS A 125 13.90 18.83 1.25
N LEU A 126 14.54 18.64 0.10
CA LEU A 126 14.13 17.67 -0.91
C LEU A 126 14.23 16.24 -0.34
N ALA A 127 15.31 15.94 0.36
CA ALA A 127 15.50 14.63 0.98
C ALA A 127 14.40 14.35 2.01
N GLN A 128 14.11 15.32 2.86
CA GLN A 128 13.07 15.19 3.88
C GLN A 128 11.71 14.93 3.24
N TYR A 129 11.37 15.65 2.17
CA TYR A 129 10.11 15.47 1.45
C TYR A 129 10.00 14.05 0.90
N ALA A 130 11.05 13.56 0.24
CA ALA A 130 11.05 12.21 -0.33
C ALA A 130 10.96 11.14 0.78
N MET A 131 11.68 11.32 1.89
CA MET A 131 11.62 10.38 3.01
C MET A 131 10.23 10.35 3.65
N GLN A 132 9.53 11.48 3.72
CA GLN A 132 8.14 11.54 4.20
C GLN A 132 7.19 10.78 3.28
N LYS A 133 7.50 10.70 2.00
CA LYS A 133 6.73 9.88 1.05
C LYS A 133 7.09 8.40 1.13
N GLY A 134 8.07 8.04 1.94
CA GLY A 134 8.42 6.66 2.22
C GLY A 134 9.66 6.13 1.52
N TYR A 135 10.38 6.96 0.76
CA TYR A 135 11.60 6.50 0.09
C TYR A 135 12.74 6.31 1.09
N GLU A 136 13.56 5.30 0.86
CA GLU A 136 14.66 4.95 1.76
C GLU A 136 15.73 6.06 1.73
N PRO A 137 16.25 6.47 2.90
CA PRO A 137 17.22 7.57 2.97
C PRO A 137 18.46 7.37 2.08
N GLY A 138 19.01 6.16 2.05
CA GLY A 138 20.19 5.87 1.24
C GLY A 138 19.96 6.11 -0.24
N LEU A 139 18.82 5.64 -0.75
CA LEU A 139 18.45 5.86 -2.15
C LEU A 139 18.19 7.35 -2.42
N VAL A 140 17.50 8.03 -1.52
CA VAL A 140 17.18 9.45 -1.68
C VAL A 140 18.45 10.28 -1.85
N TRP A 141 19.43 10.11 -0.95
CA TRP A 141 20.68 10.86 -1.03
C TRP A 141 21.50 10.48 -2.26
N ASP A 142 21.50 9.21 -2.63
CA ASP A 142 22.19 8.75 -3.84
C ASP A 142 21.63 9.43 -5.09
N VAL A 143 20.31 9.47 -5.21
CA VAL A 143 19.63 10.10 -6.35
C VAL A 143 19.90 11.62 -6.36
N ILE A 144 19.80 12.27 -5.21
CA ILE A 144 20.06 13.72 -5.10
C ILE A 144 21.48 14.05 -5.56
N ARG A 145 22.49 13.27 -5.13
CA ARG A 145 23.87 13.47 -5.55
C ARG A 145 24.00 13.33 -7.06
N GLN A 146 23.37 12.33 -7.65
CA GLN A 146 23.48 12.08 -9.10
C GLN A 146 22.72 13.10 -9.94
N MET A 147 21.70 13.73 -9.39
CA MET A 147 20.93 14.77 -10.09
C MET A 147 21.64 16.13 -10.06
N SER A 148 22.72 16.27 -9.32
CA SER A 148 23.46 17.54 -9.17
C SER A 148 22.56 18.70 -8.70
N LEU A 149 21.66 18.39 -7.81
CA LEU A 149 20.76 19.37 -7.23
C LEU A 149 21.43 20.22 -6.15
#